data_b5dce45d0412394808b3b9ab0c12c0b2
#
_entry.id   b5dce45d0412394808b3b9ab0c12c0b2
#
_cell.length_a   1.000
_cell.length_b   1.000
_cell.length_c   1.000
_cell.angle_alpha   90.00
_cell.angle_beta   90.00
_cell.angle_gamma   90.00
#
_symmetry.space_group_name_H-M   'P 1'
#
loop_
_entity.id
_entity.type
_entity.pdbx_description
1 polymer ?
#
loop_
_entity_poly.entity_id
_entity_poly.type
_entity_poly.pdbx_seq_one_letter_code
_entity_poly.pdbx_strand_id
1 'polypeptide(L)'
;LCILDSNGNVKGLQRAYTDVLDKAVMQVSTGATDFHTAMCDSIIELGGSGVRVDYGGGVTRRLDTVVRQNLLWGAKQASTEYNTMIGEELGADGIEVDFHSNPRPSHEFMQGKQYVLGKGRTINGIHFESADEALERLQDYGCLHYRTPIICGVSEPRYSPEELKRLNEQNARRYTIDGKEYSGYEVTQMQRRLESSVRNEK
;
A
#
# COMPACT_ATOMS: atom_id res chain seq x y z
N LEU A 1 19.80 -3.06 -22.30
CA LEU A 1 18.89 -2.10 -22.95
C LEU A 1 19.15 -0.72 -22.34
N CYS A 2 19.25 0.31 -23.20
CA CYS A 2 19.45 1.70 -22.82
C CYS A 2 18.37 2.56 -23.48
N ILE A 3 18.03 3.67 -22.83
CA ILE A 3 17.15 4.71 -23.39
C ILE A 3 17.88 6.05 -23.40
N LEU A 4 17.41 6.98 -24.20
CA LEU A 4 17.83 8.38 -24.14
C LEU A 4 16.92 9.10 -23.14
N ASP A 5 17.50 9.84 -22.19
CA ASP A 5 16.71 10.72 -21.33
C ASP A 5 16.28 11.99 -22.12
N SER A 6 15.45 12.82 -21.49
CA SER A 6 14.95 14.08 -22.07
C SER A 6 16.06 15.07 -22.49
N ASN A 7 17.29 14.88 -22.00
CA ASN A 7 18.47 15.68 -22.32
C ASN A 7 19.38 15.02 -23.37
N GLY A 8 18.97 13.86 -23.92
CA GLY A 8 19.71 13.11 -24.93
C GLY A 8 20.86 12.26 -24.36
N ASN A 9 20.95 12.06 -23.04
CA ASN A 9 21.98 11.20 -22.45
C ASN A 9 21.54 9.74 -22.47
N VAL A 10 22.47 8.84 -22.74
CA VAL A 10 22.25 7.40 -22.70
C VAL A 10 22.24 6.93 -21.25
N LYS A 11 21.10 6.37 -20.80
CA LYS A 11 20.95 5.74 -19.49
C LYS A 11 20.56 4.27 -19.64
N GLY A 12 21.05 3.41 -18.73
CA GLY A 12 20.52 2.06 -18.60
C GLY A 12 19.00 2.11 -18.28
N LEU A 13 18.22 1.24 -18.93
CA LEU A 13 16.77 1.22 -18.81
C LEU A 13 16.30 1.16 -17.34
N GLN A 14 16.95 0.30 -16.54
CA GLN A 14 16.63 0.16 -15.12
C GLN A 14 16.80 1.49 -14.36
N ARG A 15 17.92 2.18 -14.57
CA ARG A 15 18.20 3.45 -13.91
C ARG A 15 17.24 4.55 -14.36
N ALA A 16 16.97 4.64 -15.66
CA ALA A 16 16.01 5.61 -16.18
C ALA A 16 14.61 5.38 -15.61
N TYR A 17 14.19 4.13 -15.49
CA TYR A 17 12.92 3.76 -14.88
C TYR A 17 12.85 4.18 -13.41
N THR A 18 13.88 3.90 -12.62
CA THR A 18 13.94 4.28 -11.21
C THR A 18 13.94 5.81 -11.06
N ASP A 19 14.75 6.53 -11.81
CA ASP A 19 14.82 8.00 -11.76
C ASP A 19 13.45 8.66 -12.02
N VAL A 20 12.70 8.16 -13.01
CA VAL A 20 11.35 8.67 -13.32
C VAL A 20 10.36 8.42 -12.20
N LEU A 21 10.38 7.22 -11.60
CA LEU A 21 9.49 6.88 -10.50
C LEU A 21 9.82 7.66 -9.23
N ASP A 22 11.09 7.80 -8.88
CA ASP A 22 11.52 8.55 -7.70
C ASP A 22 11.13 10.04 -7.83
N LYS A 23 11.31 10.62 -9.01
CA LYS A 23 10.86 11.98 -9.33
C LYS A 23 9.34 12.11 -9.12
N ALA A 24 8.56 11.18 -9.65
CA ALA A 24 7.11 11.20 -9.55
C ALA A 24 6.63 11.04 -8.11
N VAL A 25 7.25 10.13 -7.33
CA VAL A 25 6.96 9.95 -5.90
C VAL A 25 7.25 11.23 -5.14
N MET A 26 8.39 11.87 -5.39
CA MET A 26 8.76 13.14 -4.75
C MET A 26 7.74 14.23 -5.07
N GLN A 27 7.34 14.39 -6.34
CA GLN A 27 6.37 15.39 -6.76
C GLN A 27 5.00 15.21 -6.09
N VAL A 28 4.51 13.97 -5.99
CA VAL A 28 3.24 13.67 -5.32
C VAL A 28 3.35 13.89 -3.80
N SER A 29 4.43 13.41 -3.20
CA SER A 29 4.62 13.49 -1.74
C SER A 29 4.79 14.94 -1.24
N THR A 30 5.36 15.80 -2.07
CA THR A 30 5.52 17.25 -1.75
C THR A 30 4.30 18.08 -2.15
N GLY A 31 3.32 17.50 -2.82
CA GLY A 31 2.16 18.24 -3.35
C GLY A 31 2.48 19.09 -4.57
N ALA A 32 3.66 18.91 -5.20
CA ALA A 32 4.05 19.67 -6.40
C ALA A 32 3.18 19.31 -7.61
N THR A 33 2.64 18.08 -7.65
CA THR A 33 1.69 17.64 -8.67
C THR A 33 0.71 16.62 -8.08
N ASP A 34 -0.43 16.43 -8.72
CA ASP A 34 -1.37 15.38 -8.35
C ASP A 34 -0.92 14.01 -8.87
N PHE A 35 -1.46 12.96 -8.24
CA PHE A 35 -1.11 11.58 -8.56
C PHE A 35 -1.37 11.21 -10.02
N HIS A 36 -2.50 11.66 -10.59
CA HIS A 36 -2.87 11.31 -11.96
C HIS A 36 -1.89 11.94 -12.96
N THR A 37 -1.56 13.21 -12.77
CA THR A 37 -0.59 13.93 -13.61
C THR A 37 0.79 13.27 -13.52
N ALA A 38 1.29 13.00 -12.30
CA ALA A 38 2.57 12.33 -12.12
C ALA A 38 2.63 10.95 -12.80
N MET A 39 1.53 10.20 -12.74
CA MET A 39 1.41 8.90 -13.40
C MET A 39 1.47 9.04 -14.93
N CYS A 40 0.69 9.96 -15.52
CA CYS A 40 0.67 10.20 -16.96
C CYS A 40 2.03 10.65 -17.47
N ASP A 41 2.66 11.60 -16.81
CA ASP A 41 3.99 12.11 -17.17
C ASP A 41 5.04 11.00 -17.12
N SER A 42 5.01 10.14 -16.10
CA SER A 42 5.92 9.00 -15.98
C SER A 42 5.74 7.99 -17.11
N ILE A 43 4.50 7.70 -17.53
CA ILE A 43 4.21 6.80 -18.64
C ILE A 43 4.73 7.40 -19.96
N ILE A 44 4.51 8.69 -20.19
CA ILE A 44 4.99 9.41 -21.38
C ILE A 44 6.53 9.41 -21.41
N GLU A 45 7.16 9.74 -20.29
CA GLU A 45 8.63 9.81 -20.18
C GLU A 45 9.29 8.43 -20.40
N LEU A 46 8.66 7.34 -19.99
CA LEU A 46 9.16 5.97 -20.16
C LEU A 46 8.86 5.34 -21.53
N GLY A 47 8.23 6.04 -22.43
CA GLY A 47 8.05 5.56 -23.82
C GLY A 47 6.63 5.16 -24.20
N GLY A 48 5.64 5.71 -23.54
CA GLY A 48 4.25 5.62 -23.97
C GLY A 48 3.49 4.36 -23.52
N SER A 49 2.23 4.34 -23.90
CA SER A 49 1.31 3.25 -23.56
C SER A 49 1.64 1.96 -24.33
N GLY A 50 1.41 0.82 -23.70
CA GLY A 50 1.57 -0.50 -24.33
C GLY A 50 2.88 -1.22 -24.03
N VAL A 51 3.85 -0.57 -23.42
CA VAL A 51 5.08 -1.24 -22.94
C VAL A 51 4.72 -2.17 -21.77
N ARG A 52 5.21 -3.40 -21.83
CA ARG A 52 5.07 -4.38 -20.74
C ARG A 52 6.38 -4.52 -20.00
N VAL A 53 6.28 -4.56 -18.68
CA VAL A 53 7.43 -4.83 -17.81
C VAL A 53 7.48 -6.32 -17.53
N ASP A 54 8.58 -6.96 -17.89
CA ASP A 54 8.84 -8.38 -17.62
C ASP A 54 9.59 -8.51 -16.29
N TYR A 55 8.97 -9.21 -15.35
CA TYR A 55 9.56 -9.51 -14.03
C TYR A 55 10.34 -10.84 -14.02
N GLY A 56 10.44 -11.52 -15.17
CA GLY A 56 10.95 -12.89 -15.26
C GLY A 56 9.91 -13.93 -14.84
N GLY A 57 10.22 -15.23 -15.05
CA GLY A 57 9.31 -16.31 -14.68
C GLY A 57 7.94 -16.29 -15.39
N GLY A 58 7.82 -15.62 -16.54
CA GLY A 58 6.57 -15.50 -17.30
C GLY A 58 5.58 -14.45 -16.76
N VAL A 59 5.95 -13.68 -15.76
CA VAL A 59 5.09 -12.62 -15.20
C VAL A 59 5.38 -11.30 -15.92
N THR A 60 4.43 -10.83 -16.73
CA THR A 60 4.48 -9.51 -17.36
C THR A 60 3.34 -8.63 -16.86
N ARG A 61 3.60 -7.34 -16.69
CA ARG A 61 2.59 -6.34 -16.32
C ARG A 61 2.65 -5.14 -17.26
N ARG A 62 1.52 -4.49 -17.45
CA ARG A 62 1.47 -3.24 -18.19
C ARG A 62 2.24 -2.14 -17.46
N LEU A 63 2.89 -1.26 -18.21
CA LEU A 63 3.68 -0.17 -17.64
C LEU A 63 2.83 0.75 -16.74
N ASP A 64 1.63 1.12 -17.18
CA ASP A 64 0.71 1.94 -16.40
C ASP A 64 0.36 1.34 -15.03
N THR A 65 0.14 0.02 -14.99
CA THR A 65 -0.12 -0.71 -13.74
C THR A 65 1.09 -0.69 -12.81
N VAL A 66 2.29 -0.89 -13.38
CA VAL A 66 3.53 -0.90 -12.62
C VAL A 66 3.86 0.49 -12.08
N VAL A 67 3.76 1.53 -12.91
CA VAL A 67 3.97 2.92 -12.50
C VAL A 67 3.00 3.30 -11.37
N ARG A 68 1.72 3.01 -11.54
CA ARG A 68 0.72 3.28 -10.49
C ARG A 68 1.04 2.58 -9.17
N GLN A 69 1.40 1.31 -9.21
CA GLN A 69 1.75 0.56 -7.98
C GLN A 69 2.97 1.13 -7.29
N ASN A 70 4.01 1.51 -8.04
CA ASN A 70 5.21 2.08 -7.46
C ASN A 70 4.98 3.48 -6.89
N LEU A 71 4.19 4.32 -7.56
CA LEU A 71 3.82 5.64 -7.04
C LEU A 71 3.03 5.54 -5.72
N LEU A 72 2.02 4.67 -5.67
CA LEU A 72 1.24 4.45 -4.45
C LEU A 72 2.12 3.92 -3.31
N TRP A 73 3.01 2.97 -3.64
CA TRP A 73 3.93 2.41 -2.66
C TRP A 73 4.93 3.44 -2.15
N GLY A 74 5.57 4.21 -3.05
CA GLY A 74 6.52 5.24 -2.68
C GLY A 74 5.89 6.36 -1.86
N ALA A 75 4.71 6.84 -2.24
CA ALA A 75 3.95 7.83 -1.47
C ALA A 75 3.60 7.32 -0.07
N LYS A 76 3.19 6.03 0.04
CA LYS A 76 2.95 5.40 1.34
C LYS A 76 4.22 5.36 2.19
N GLN A 77 5.36 4.96 1.62
CA GLN A 77 6.63 4.90 2.35
C GLN A 77 7.03 6.28 2.88
N ALA A 78 6.97 7.31 2.03
CA ALA A 78 7.26 8.68 2.44
C ALA A 78 6.33 9.18 3.57
N SER A 79 5.03 8.91 3.45
CA SER A 79 4.05 9.24 4.50
C SER A 79 4.32 8.48 5.80
N THR A 80 4.69 7.21 5.70
CA THR A 80 5.01 6.36 6.86
C THR A 80 6.25 6.86 7.58
N GLU A 81 7.30 7.24 6.84
CA GLU A 81 8.54 7.78 7.40
C GLU A 81 8.28 9.11 8.11
N TYR A 82 7.57 10.03 7.45
CA TYR A 82 7.18 11.31 8.04
C TYR A 82 6.37 11.11 9.33
N ASN A 83 5.35 10.27 9.32
CA ASN A 83 4.54 9.98 10.51
C ASN A 83 5.37 9.34 11.63
N THR A 84 6.38 8.52 11.31
CA THR A 84 7.28 7.93 12.29
C THR A 84 8.12 9.03 12.97
N MET A 85 8.71 9.94 12.18
CA MET A 85 9.49 11.07 12.71
C MET A 85 8.64 11.95 13.65
N ILE A 86 7.45 12.32 13.23
CA ILE A 86 6.53 13.10 14.08
C ILE A 86 6.15 12.33 15.35
N GLY A 87 5.89 11.02 15.21
CA GLY A 87 5.59 10.15 16.36
C GLY A 87 6.73 10.13 17.38
N GLU A 88 7.97 10.01 16.93
CA GLU A 88 9.16 10.04 17.78
C GLU A 88 9.30 11.38 18.52
N GLU A 89 9.11 12.51 17.83
CA GLU A 89 9.12 13.84 18.42
C GLU A 89 8.03 14.05 19.50
N LEU A 90 6.86 13.42 19.28
CA LEU A 90 5.72 13.48 20.20
C LEU A 90 5.78 12.42 21.32
N GLY A 91 6.81 11.59 21.34
CA GLY A 91 6.98 10.53 22.34
C GLY A 91 5.99 9.37 22.17
N ALA A 92 5.55 9.09 20.95
CA ALA A 92 4.71 7.93 20.65
C ALA A 92 5.43 6.63 21.01
N ASP A 93 4.75 5.73 21.72
CA ASP A 93 5.25 4.44 22.14
C ASP A 93 4.46 3.27 21.53
N GLY A 94 3.55 3.56 20.61
CA GLY A 94 2.72 2.60 19.90
C GLY A 94 2.29 3.06 18.52
N ILE A 95 1.57 2.17 17.85
CA ILE A 95 0.95 2.43 16.54
C ILE A 95 -0.48 1.95 16.54
N GLU A 96 -1.33 2.61 15.75
CA GLU A 96 -2.64 2.12 15.35
C GLU A 96 -2.65 1.83 13.86
N VAL A 97 -3.14 0.64 13.48
CA VAL A 97 -3.27 0.22 12.08
C VAL A 97 -4.69 0.49 11.60
N ASP A 98 -4.82 1.11 10.44
CA ASP A 98 -6.14 1.38 9.85
C ASP A 98 -6.84 0.11 9.36
N PHE A 99 -8.13 0.25 9.00
CA PHE A 99 -8.99 -0.84 8.56
C PHE A 99 -9.29 -0.72 7.06
N HIS A 100 -9.19 -1.83 6.33
CA HIS A 100 -9.56 -1.94 4.93
C HIS A 100 -10.57 -3.05 4.68
N SER A 101 -11.47 -2.82 3.72
CA SER A 101 -12.37 -3.86 3.23
C SER A 101 -11.61 -4.87 2.39
N ASN A 102 -11.91 -6.16 2.59
CA ASN A 102 -11.35 -7.27 1.84
C ASN A 102 -9.79 -7.28 1.83
N PRO A 103 -9.15 -7.23 3.00
CA PRO A 103 -7.69 -7.25 3.10
C PRO A 103 -7.12 -8.59 2.64
N ARG A 104 -5.80 -8.66 2.46
CA ARG A 104 -5.13 -9.95 2.34
C ARG A 104 -5.35 -10.76 3.63
N PRO A 105 -5.56 -12.08 3.56
CA PRO A 105 -5.75 -12.90 4.76
C PRO A 105 -4.65 -12.73 5.80
N SER A 106 -3.38 -12.57 5.35
CA SER A 106 -2.23 -12.33 6.23
C SER A 106 -2.24 -10.97 6.95
N HIS A 107 -3.15 -10.06 6.59
CA HIS A 107 -3.27 -8.71 7.17
C HIS A 107 -4.52 -8.52 8.04
N GLU A 108 -5.43 -9.51 8.06
CA GLU A 108 -6.70 -9.39 8.79
C GLU A 108 -6.49 -9.19 10.29
N PHE A 109 -5.49 -9.86 10.88
CA PHE A 109 -5.26 -9.86 12.32
C PHE A 109 -4.89 -8.48 12.89
N MET A 110 -4.24 -7.63 12.07
CA MET A 110 -3.66 -6.37 12.53
C MET A 110 -4.59 -5.16 12.37
N GLN A 111 -5.68 -5.28 11.62
CA GLN A 111 -6.52 -4.14 11.26
C GLN A 111 -7.28 -3.55 12.44
N GLY A 112 -7.35 -2.22 12.48
CA GLY A 112 -8.13 -1.46 13.46
C GLY A 112 -7.64 -1.60 14.90
N LYS A 113 -6.43 -2.11 15.11
CA LYS A 113 -5.88 -2.37 16.43
C LYS A 113 -4.73 -1.43 16.77
N GLN A 114 -4.57 -1.22 18.07
CA GLN A 114 -3.46 -0.52 18.67
C GLN A 114 -2.40 -1.51 19.17
N TYR A 115 -1.15 -1.21 18.91
CA TYR A 115 0.01 -2.02 19.27
C TYR A 115 1.06 -1.17 19.98
N VAL A 116 1.81 -1.75 20.89
CA VAL A 116 2.94 -1.09 21.54
C VAL A 116 4.24 -1.38 20.79
N LEU A 117 5.12 -0.41 20.67
CA LEU A 117 6.47 -0.61 20.14
C LEU A 117 7.31 -1.42 21.13
N GLY A 118 8.03 -2.42 20.61
CA GLY A 118 8.76 -3.39 21.41
C GLY A 118 7.87 -4.47 22.01
N LYS A 119 8.25 -5.00 23.19
CA LYS A 119 7.54 -6.13 23.81
C LYS A 119 6.14 -5.73 24.29
N GLY A 120 5.18 -6.62 24.08
CA GLY A 120 3.82 -6.46 24.58
C GLY A 120 3.79 -6.18 26.09
N ARG A 121 2.94 -5.25 26.50
CA ARG A 121 2.83 -4.81 27.91
C ARG A 121 1.45 -4.23 28.23
N THR A 122 1.15 -4.15 29.52
CA THR A 122 -0.08 -3.55 30.02
C THR A 122 0.19 -2.12 30.48
N ILE A 123 -0.59 -1.17 29.98
CA ILE A 123 -0.52 0.26 30.30
C ILE A 123 -1.94 0.71 30.69
N ASN A 124 -2.08 1.37 31.84
CA ASN A 124 -3.37 1.84 32.35
C ASN A 124 -4.47 0.75 32.38
N GLY A 125 -4.09 -0.51 32.67
CA GLY A 125 -5.02 -1.64 32.70
C GLY A 125 -5.39 -2.24 31.34
N ILE A 126 -4.90 -1.67 30.23
CA ILE A 126 -5.12 -2.14 28.86
C ILE A 126 -3.88 -2.91 28.40
N HIS A 127 -4.07 -4.15 27.93
CA HIS A 127 -2.97 -4.93 27.35
C HIS A 127 -2.78 -4.58 25.87
N PHE A 128 -1.56 -4.21 25.52
CA PHE A 128 -1.14 -3.97 24.14
C PHE A 128 -0.19 -5.08 23.68
N GLU A 129 -0.50 -5.68 22.53
CA GLU A 129 0.38 -6.63 21.87
C GLU A 129 1.58 -5.91 21.25
N SER A 130 2.70 -6.66 21.01
CA SER A 130 3.85 -6.12 20.27
C SER A 130 3.47 -5.72 18.85
N ALA A 131 4.00 -4.60 18.37
CA ALA A 131 3.84 -4.14 17.01
C ALA A 131 4.66 -4.94 15.98
N ASP A 132 5.60 -5.78 16.41
CA ASP A 132 6.64 -6.37 15.53
C ASP A 132 6.04 -7.11 14.33
N GLU A 133 5.07 -8.00 14.56
CA GLU A 133 4.43 -8.74 13.47
C GLU A 133 3.62 -7.82 12.53
N ALA A 134 2.87 -6.87 13.10
CA ALA A 134 2.12 -5.90 12.31
C ALA A 134 3.06 -5.02 11.46
N LEU A 135 4.20 -4.57 12.02
CA LEU A 135 5.21 -3.79 11.32
C LEU A 135 5.85 -4.58 10.16
N GLU A 136 6.11 -5.87 10.35
CA GLU A 136 6.60 -6.74 9.28
C GLU A 136 5.59 -6.80 8.12
N ARG A 137 4.31 -7.04 8.40
CA ARG A 137 3.26 -7.12 7.37
C ARG A 137 2.98 -5.79 6.69
N LEU A 138 3.12 -4.68 7.39
CA LEU A 138 2.97 -3.34 6.81
C LEU A 138 4.03 -3.02 5.75
N GLN A 139 5.17 -3.73 5.75
CA GLN A 139 6.22 -3.62 4.74
C GLN A 139 5.97 -4.50 3.50
N ASP A 140 4.97 -5.38 3.50
CA ASP A 140 4.62 -6.18 2.33
C ASP A 140 4.33 -5.29 1.13
N TYR A 141 5.00 -5.55 0.01
CA TYR A 141 4.83 -4.74 -1.21
C TYR A 141 3.36 -4.67 -1.66
N GLY A 142 2.90 -3.44 -1.88
CA GLY A 142 1.51 -3.16 -2.24
C GLY A 142 0.52 -3.31 -1.09
N CYS A 143 0.98 -3.36 0.16
CA CYS A 143 0.14 -3.19 1.33
C CYS A 143 -0.42 -1.76 1.36
N LEU A 144 -1.73 -1.63 1.51
CA LEU A 144 -2.42 -0.33 1.55
C LEU A 144 -2.67 0.18 2.98
N HIS A 145 -2.41 -0.63 4.00
CA HIS A 145 -2.60 -0.21 5.39
C HIS A 145 -1.62 0.88 5.79
N TYR A 146 -2.14 1.88 6.48
CA TYR A 146 -1.36 2.93 7.14
C TYR A 146 -1.23 2.63 8.62
N ARG A 147 -0.19 3.18 9.23
CA ARG A 147 -0.01 3.21 10.68
C ARG A 147 0.00 4.65 11.17
N THR A 148 -0.68 4.90 12.27
CA THR A 148 -0.67 6.19 12.96
C THR A 148 0.08 6.01 14.26
N PRO A 149 1.08 6.86 14.58
CA PRO A 149 1.73 6.85 15.88
C PRO A 149 0.72 7.18 16.99
N ILE A 150 0.82 6.50 18.13
CA ILE A 150 -0.04 6.70 19.29
C ILE A 150 0.76 6.70 20.59
N ILE A 151 0.17 7.27 21.63
CA ILE A 151 0.63 7.10 23.01
C ILE A 151 -0.31 6.06 23.64
N CYS A 152 0.23 4.87 23.94
CA CYS A 152 -0.55 3.75 24.46
C CYS A 152 -1.20 4.10 25.80
N GLY A 153 -2.48 3.79 25.92
CA GLY A 153 -3.28 4.07 27.11
C GLY A 153 -3.70 5.54 27.27
N VAL A 154 -3.36 6.41 26.31
CA VAL A 154 -3.77 7.83 26.25
C VAL A 154 -4.55 8.10 24.95
N SER A 155 -4.01 7.64 23.82
CA SER A 155 -4.68 7.83 22.53
C SER A 155 -5.95 7.00 22.45
N GLU A 156 -7.06 7.64 22.11
CA GLU A 156 -8.33 6.95 21.88
C GLU A 156 -8.26 6.11 20.61
N PRO A 157 -8.75 4.85 20.62
CA PRO A 157 -8.85 4.04 19.42
C PRO A 157 -9.74 4.71 18.36
N ARG A 158 -9.32 4.69 17.12
CA ARG A 158 -10.10 5.21 15.97
C ARG A 158 -11.41 4.46 15.78
N TYR A 159 -11.42 3.17 16.10
CA TYR A 159 -12.57 2.29 15.93
C TYR A 159 -13.07 1.82 17.27
N SER A 160 -14.37 1.96 17.54
CA SER A 160 -14.98 1.35 18.71
C SER A 160 -15.02 -0.18 18.59
N PRO A 161 -15.11 -0.94 19.71
CA PRO A 161 -15.24 -2.39 19.65
C PRO A 161 -16.43 -2.87 18.80
N GLU A 162 -17.56 -2.15 18.88
CA GLU A 162 -18.78 -2.44 18.12
C GLU A 162 -18.56 -2.21 16.62
N GLU A 163 -17.87 -1.13 16.28
CA GLU A 163 -17.52 -0.81 14.88
C GLU A 163 -16.56 -1.84 14.31
N LEU A 164 -15.50 -2.21 15.02
CA LEU A 164 -14.58 -3.26 14.60
C LEU A 164 -15.29 -4.59 14.41
N LYS A 165 -16.19 -4.95 15.30
CA LYS A 165 -16.98 -6.16 15.17
C LYS A 165 -17.79 -6.15 13.88
N ARG A 166 -18.51 -5.06 13.61
CA ARG A 166 -19.30 -4.87 12.38
C ARG A 166 -18.43 -4.95 11.13
N LEU A 167 -17.28 -4.28 11.11
CA LEU A 167 -16.35 -4.27 9.99
C LEU A 167 -15.73 -5.65 9.74
N ASN A 168 -15.37 -6.38 10.79
CA ASN A 168 -14.88 -7.75 10.69
C ASN A 168 -15.95 -8.72 10.16
N GLU A 169 -17.20 -8.58 10.61
CA GLU A 169 -18.34 -9.35 10.10
C GLU A 169 -18.57 -9.08 8.60
N GLN A 170 -18.37 -7.84 8.15
CA GLN A 170 -18.44 -7.50 6.72
C GLN A 170 -17.32 -8.18 5.91
N ASN A 171 -16.09 -8.17 6.42
CA ASN A 171 -14.95 -8.82 5.77
C ASN A 171 -15.07 -10.36 5.76
N ALA A 172 -15.70 -10.93 6.76
CA ALA A 172 -15.95 -12.37 6.87
C ALA A 172 -17.04 -12.90 5.91
N ARG A 173 -17.78 -12.01 5.23
CA ARG A 173 -18.83 -12.42 4.30
C ARG A 173 -18.27 -13.29 3.19
N ARG A 174 -19.04 -14.33 2.83
CA ARG A 174 -18.76 -15.19 1.68
C ARG A 174 -19.71 -14.87 0.54
N TYR A 175 -19.21 -15.03 -0.67
CA TYR A 175 -19.93 -14.76 -1.91
C TYR A 175 -20.00 -16.02 -2.75
N THR A 176 -21.19 -16.38 -3.17
CA THR A 176 -21.39 -17.56 -4.05
C THR A 176 -21.41 -17.11 -5.50
N ILE A 177 -20.45 -17.60 -6.30
CA ILE A 177 -20.35 -17.35 -7.74
C ILE A 177 -20.22 -18.70 -8.42
N ASP A 178 -21.12 -19.01 -9.35
CA ASP A 178 -21.18 -20.29 -10.08
C ASP A 178 -21.14 -21.52 -9.14
N GLY A 179 -21.87 -21.44 -8.01
CA GLY A 179 -21.97 -22.52 -7.03
C GLY A 179 -20.73 -22.74 -6.15
N LYS A 180 -19.72 -21.85 -6.21
CA LYS A 180 -18.54 -21.87 -5.35
C LYS A 180 -18.53 -20.66 -4.42
N GLU A 181 -18.04 -20.87 -3.20
CA GLU A 181 -17.90 -19.81 -2.20
C GLU A 181 -16.52 -19.15 -2.26
N TYR A 182 -16.52 -17.84 -2.20
CA TYR A 182 -15.31 -16.99 -2.23
C TYR A 182 -15.34 -15.98 -1.10
N SER A 183 -14.17 -15.65 -0.57
CA SER A 183 -13.98 -14.51 0.32
C SER A 183 -14.09 -13.18 -0.45
N GLY A 184 -14.31 -12.08 0.25
CA GLY A 184 -14.30 -10.74 -0.36
C GLY A 184 -12.96 -10.42 -1.04
N TYR A 185 -11.85 -10.87 -0.46
CA TYR A 185 -10.52 -10.75 -1.06
C TYR A 185 -10.44 -11.47 -2.42
N GLU A 186 -10.86 -12.74 -2.48
CA GLU A 186 -10.84 -13.52 -3.72
C GLU A 186 -11.72 -12.89 -4.81
N VAL A 187 -12.91 -12.43 -4.45
CA VAL A 187 -13.79 -11.69 -5.39
C VAL A 187 -13.10 -10.44 -5.92
N THR A 188 -12.46 -9.66 -5.06
CA THR A 188 -11.71 -8.48 -5.48
C THR A 188 -10.55 -8.84 -6.42
N GLN A 189 -9.85 -9.97 -6.20
CA GLN A 189 -8.80 -10.43 -7.10
C GLN A 189 -9.37 -10.89 -8.45
N MET A 190 -10.53 -11.54 -8.47
CA MET A 190 -11.23 -11.92 -9.72
C MET A 190 -11.63 -10.68 -10.52
N GLN A 191 -12.22 -9.68 -9.86
CA GLN A 191 -12.58 -8.42 -10.50
C GLN A 191 -11.36 -7.74 -11.13
N ARG A 192 -10.24 -7.63 -10.41
CA ARG A 192 -8.99 -7.04 -10.93
C ARG A 192 -8.45 -7.77 -12.16
N ARG A 193 -8.58 -9.10 -12.20
CA ARG A 193 -8.18 -9.91 -13.37
C ARG A 193 -9.07 -9.59 -14.57
N LEU A 194 -10.39 -9.54 -14.39
CA LEU A 194 -11.33 -9.19 -15.45
C LEU A 194 -11.08 -7.76 -15.98
N GLU A 195 -10.91 -6.79 -15.11
CA GLU A 195 -10.59 -5.41 -15.50
C GLU A 195 -9.26 -5.33 -16.29
N SER A 196 -8.27 -6.14 -15.89
CA SER A 196 -7.00 -6.23 -16.61
C SER A 196 -7.18 -6.85 -18.00
N SER A 197 -8.01 -7.91 -18.12
CA SER A 197 -8.32 -8.54 -19.42
C SER A 197 -9.02 -7.55 -20.35
N VAL A 198 -10.03 -6.84 -19.88
CA VAL A 198 -10.74 -5.81 -20.68
C VAL A 198 -9.79 -4.71 -21.16
N ARG A 199 -8.85 -4.30 -20.32
CA ARG A 199 -7.83 -3.28 -20.71
C ARG A 199 -6.82 -3.81 -21.73
N ASN A 200 -6.58 -5.11 -21.77
CA ASN A 200 -5.65 -5.71 -22.74
C ASN A 200 -6.28 -5.88 -24.13
N GLU A 201 -7.61 -5.86 -24.24
CA GLU A 201 -8.36 -5.98 -25.52
C GLU A 201 -8.59 -4.62 -26.22
N LYS A 202 -8.33 -3.52 -25.51
CA LYS A 202 -8.40 -2.14 -26.04
C LYS A 202 -7.03 -1.66 -26.50
#